data_624a2d9d2776f90f3b5f06b9c1ede1b3
#
_entry.id   624a2d9d2776f90f3b5f06b9c1ede1b3
#
_cell.length_a   1.000
_cell.length_b   1.000
_cell.length_c   1.000
_cell.angle_alpha   90.00
_cell.angle_beta   90.00
_cell.angle_gamma   90.00
#
_symmetry.space_group_name_H-M   'P 1'
#
loop_
_entity.id
_entity.type
_entity.pdbx_description
1 polymer ?
#
loop_
_entity_poly.entity_id
_entity_poly.type
_entity_poly.pdbx_seq_one_letter_code
_entity_poly.pdbx_strand_id
1 'polypeptide(L)'
;LSDFIDSSSEEITPMEEFISNEIPQTYFKGITIGNNSFELPIAGKFSPEMISNFLGVNEKIEPNNTVIKTVRGVEFNSYKLFEEASNVISFAIPAINIEKFNVEIRGQVNSPGIYQVDSSSTLAELYLIAGGLKATAFKKGIFFSRDSIKERERIALNSAKSILYESMFSASNLASQDQSIEDIDGLLKLSETTEVSGRISGNFGDNSELASMLYLEENDYVFVPNQPTTVTVYGEVLNPISTNFQYELSFSDYIKLAGGYTKNADKKSVYVVKANGESFPLNSGAFQKEIYLEPGDTIIIPRDTDRIGALPLISIATKIISDLTFAAAALNALSN
;
A
#
# COMPACT_ATOMS: atom_id res chain seq x y z
N LEU A 1 47.84 -1.69 9.21
CA LEU A 1 48.82 -0.63 9.50
C LEU A 1 50.12 -0.82 8.69
N SER A 2 50.39 -2.03 8.20
CA SER A 2 51.56 -2.33 7.35
C SER A 2 51.38 -1.87 5.88
N ASP A 3 50.17 -1.68 5.42
CA ASP A 3 49.87 -1.43 4.00
C ASP A 3 49.76 0.07 3.65
N PHE A 4 50.06 0.94 4.62
CA PHE A 4 50.10 2.40 4.40
C PHE A 4 51.49 2.96 4.18
N ILE A 5 52.53 2.10 4.06
CA ILE A 5 53.90 2.50 3.88
C ILE A 5 54.43 1.82 2.59
N ASP A 6 54.08 2.35 1.46
CA ASP A 6 54.91 2.17 0.28
C ASP A 6 54.77 3.31 -0.73
N SER A 7 55.92 3.73 -1.20
CA SER A 7 56.18 4.60 -2.34
C SER A 7 56.20 6.13 -2.14
N SER A 8 57.06 6.62 -1.29
CA SER A 8 57.89 7.78 -1.64
C SER A 8 59.06 7.85 -0.66
N SER A 9 60.24 8.01 -1.19
CA SER A 9 61.52 8.17 -0.48
C SER A 9 61.63 9.54 0.20
N GLU A 10 60.68 9.90 1.01
CA GLU A 10 60.78 10.98 1.99
C GLU A 10 61.04 10.34 3.34
N GLU A 11 62.01 10.86 4.06
CA GLU A 11 62.38 10.40 5.41
C GLU A 11 61.16 10.16 6.27
N ILE A 12 60.89 8.90 6.58
CA ILE A 12 59.84 8.51 7.47
C ILE A 12 60.28 8.95 8.86
N THR A 13 59.77 10.07 9.32
CA THR A 13 59.83 10.40 10.77
C THR A 13 59.21 9.26 11.53
N PRO A 14 59.91 8.76 12.60
CA PRO A 14 59.36 7.69 13.41
C PRO A 14 57.97 8.07 13.91
N MET A 15 57.05 7.15 13.84
CA MET A 15 55.65 7.35 14.26
C MET A 15 55.49 7.95 15.67
N GLU A 16 56.46 7.70 16.51
CA GLU A 16 56.59 8.32 17.84
C GLU A 16 56.87 9.83 17.79
N GLU A 17 57.64 10.30 16.83
CA GLU A 17 57.96 11.72 16.66
C GLU A 17 56.78 12.48 16.01
N PHE A 18 56.07 11.84 15.13
CA PHE A 18 54.83 12.37 14.57
C PHE A 18 53.73 12.49 15.64
N ILE A 19 53.57 11.46 16.48
CA ILE A 19 52.60 11.45 17.59
C ILE A 19 52.96 12.52 18.66
N SER A 20 54.21 12.76 18.92
CA SER A 20 54.62 13.72 19.93
C SER A 20 54.50 15.19 19.55
N ASN A 21 54.55 15.52 18.26
CA ASN A 21 54.62 16.91 17.82
C ASN A 21 53.31 17.47 17.21
N GLU A 22 52.45 16.64 16.71
CA GLU A 22 51.24 17.13 16.03
C GLU A 22 49.91 16.60 16.58
N ILE A 23 49.90 15.57 17.40
CA ILE A 23 48.69 15.06 18.01
C ILE A 23 48.73 15.34 19.52
N PRO A 24 48.18 16.47 19.98
CA PRO A 24 48.09 16.72 21.40
C PRO A 24 47.15 15.69 22.02
N GLN A 25 47.70 14.73 22.71
CA GLN A 25 47.03 13.66 23.44
C GLN A 25 46.05 12.82 22.59
N THR A 26 46.41 11.59 22.35
CA THR A 26 45.51 10.60 21.75
C THR A 26 44.34 10.37 22.70
N TYR A 27 43.16 10.76 22.28
CA TYR A 27 41.94 10.54 23.03
C TYR A 27 41.31 9.23 22.54
N PHE A 28 41.26 8.25 23.41
CA PHE A 28 40.46 7.06 23.21
C PHE A 28 38.99 7.43 23.42
N LYS A 29 38.18 7.16 22.43
CA LYS A 29 36.74 7.47 22.46
C LYS A 29 35.94 6.20 22.39
N GLY A 30 34.92 6.10 23.21
CA GLY A 30 33.91 5.09 23.09
C GLY A 30 33.01 5.40 21.91
N ILE A 31 32.95 4.50 20.95
CA ILE A 31 32.19 4.67 19.72
C ILE A 31 31.24 3.50 19.60
N THR A 32 29.95 3.78 19.48
CA THR A 32 28.92 2.79 19.19
C THR A 32 28.35 3.06 17.81
N ILE A 33 28.42 2.09 16.91
CA ILE A 33 27.87 2.18 15.55
C ILE A 33 26.98 0.96 15.35
N GLY A 34 25.69 1.20 15.24
CA GLY A 34 24.71 0.13 15.26
C GLY A 34 24.78 -0.65 16.57
N ASN A 35 24.97 -1.95 16.46
CA ASN A 35 25.12 -2.86 17.60
C ASN A 35 26.58 -3.10 18.03
N ASN A 36 27.54 -2.48 17.34
CA ASN A 36 28.97 -2.67 17.59
C ASN A 36 29.54 -1.52 18.40
N SER A 37 30.37 -1.87 19.37
CA SER A 37 31.09 -0.89 20.20
C SER A 37 32.58 -0.98 19.96
N PHE A 38 33.20 0.17 19.80
CA PHE A 38 34.62 0.33 19.53
C PHE A 38 35.22 1.33 20.50
N GLU A 39 36.50 1.18 20.76
CA GLU A 39 37.29 2.18 21.43
C GLU A 39 38.45 2.57 20.49
N LEU A 40 38.39 3.77 19.96
CA LEU A 40 39.34 4.22 18.94
C LEU A 40 40.03 5.49 19.38
N PRO A 41 41.35 5.61 19.09
CA PRO A 41 42.05 6.87 19.18
C PRO A 41 41.58 7.82 18.08
N ILE A 42 41.00 8.94 18.47
CA ILE A 42 40.55 9.97 17.53
C ILE A 42 41.29 11.25 17.78
N ALA A 43 41.81 11.82 16.71
CA ALA A 43 42.46 13.10 16.72
C ALA A 43 42.03 13.93 15.48
N GLY A 44 42.06 15.25 15.62
CA GLY A 44 41.68 16.13 14.52
C GLY A 44 40.19 16.22 14.23
N LYS A 45 39.91 16.63 12.98
CA LYS A 45 38.52 16.77 12.50
C LYS A 45 37.96 15.42 12.06
N PHE A 46 36.76 15.10 12.51
CA PHE A 46 36.09 13.87 12.09
C PHE A 46 34.58 14.07 12.02
N SER A 47 33.94 13.21 11.24
CA SER A 47 32.48 13.01 11.30
C SER A 47 32.15 11.56 11.63
N PRO A 48 30.99 11.30 12.25
CA PRO A 48 30.53 9.93 12.50
C PRO A 48 30.52 9.05 11.26
N GLU A 49 30.14 9.62 10.12
CA GLU A 49 30.11 8.94 8.82
C GLU A 49 31.49 8.51 8.34
N MET A 50 32.49 9.36 8.48
CA MET A 50 33.90 9.02 8.13
C MET A 50 34.37 7.82 8.93
N ILE A 51 34.06 7.76 10.23
CA ILE A 51 34.48 6.65 11.09
C ILE A 51 33.70 5.38 10.76
N SER A 52 32.39 5.48 10.52
CA SER A 52 31.57 4.35 10.09
C SER A 52 32.12 3.71 8.81
N ASN A 53 32.44 4.53 7.82
CA ASN A 53 33.03 4.07 6.56
C ASN A 53 34.43 3.44 6.77
N PHE A 54 35.23 4.04 7.63
CA PHE A 54 36.58 3.51 7.95
C PHE A 54 36.50 2.14 8.65
N LEU A 55 35.52 1.94 9.54
CA LEU A 55 35.34 0.68 10.23
C LEU A 55 34.65 -0.40 9.40
N GLY A 56 34.18 -0.06 8.19
CA GLY A 56 33.51 -1.01 7.30
C GLY A 56 32.24 -1.61 7.93
N VAL A 57 31.49 -0.81 8.68
CA VAL A 57 30.24 -1.28 9.31
C VAL A 57 29.20 -1.49 8.23
N ASN A 58 28.76 -2.75 8.07
CA ASN A 58 27.77 -3.15 7.05
C ASN A 58 26.33 -3.00 7.52
N GLU A 59 26.09 -2.56 8.74
CA GLU A 59 24.75 -2.32 9.25
C GLU A 59 24.20 -1.01 8.68
N LYS A 60 22.89 -0.99 8.37
CA LYS A 60 22.20 0.27 8.10
C LYS A 60 22.20 1.10 9.38
N ILE A 61 22.75 2.29 9.31
CA ILE A 61 22.86 3.22 10.43
C ILE A 61 22.13 4.52 10.11
N GLU A 62 21.72 5.23 11.14
CA GLU A 62 21.11 6.58 11.03
C GLU A 62 22.11 7.67 11.45
N PRO A 63 22.98 8.15 10.56
CA PRO A 63 23.96 9.20 10.88
C PRO A 63 23.29 10.48 11.39
N ASN A 64 22.06 10.74 10.93
CA ASN A 64 21.28 11.92 11.31
C ASN A 64 20.85 11.94 12.79
N ASN A 65 20.82 10.78 13.43
CA ASN A 65 20.43 10.61 14.84
C ASN A 65 21.64 10.36 15.75
N THR A 66 22.82 10.75 15.30
CA THR A 66 24.05 10.57 16.10
C THR A 66 23.95 11.28 17.45
N VAL A 67 24.14 10.54 18.51
CA VAL A 67 24.21 11.04 19.88
C VAL A 67 25.68 11.24 20.26
N ILE A 68 26.05 12.45 20.66
CA ILE A 68 27.42 12.80 21.00
C ILE A 68 27.46 13.27 22.43
N LYS A 69 28.30 12.63 23.23
CA LYS A 69 28.61 13.07 24.58
C LYS A 69 29.89 13.90 24.55
N THR A 70 29.77 15.15 24.90
CA THR A 70 30.88 16.06 25.03
C THR A 70 31.18 16.39 26.50
N VAL A 71 32.28 17.08 26.74
CA VAL A 71 32.61 17.62 28.06
C VAL A 71 31.52 18.58 28.57
N ARG A 72 30.76 19.20 27.65
CA ARG A 72 29.68 20.17 27.95
C ARG A 72 28.30 19.52 28.13
N GLY A 73 28.15 18.27 27.75
CA GLY A 73 26.85 17.56 27.80
C GLY A 73 26.62 16.65 26.61
N VAL A 74 25.36 16.24 26.44
CA VAL A 74 24.92 15.38 25.34
C VAL A 74 24.32 16.26 24.24
N GLU A 75 24.80 16.09 23.02
CA GLU A 75 24.31 16.75 21.82
C GLU A 75 23.74 15.75 20.83
N PHE A 76 22.63 16.09 20.19
CA PHE A 76 22.08 15.33 19.06
C PHE A 76 22.46 16.07 17.78
N ASN A 77 23.10 15.37 16.87
CA ASN A 77 23.57 16.04 15.66
C ASN A 77 23.64 15.13 14.45
N SER A 78 23.28 15.69 13.31
CA SER A 78 23.46 15.10 12.00
C SER A 78 24.65 15.74 11.29
N TYR A 79 25.57 14.92 10.78
CA TYR A 79 26.65 15.31 9.85
C TYR A 79 27.60 16.44 10.29
N LYS A 80 27.64 16.76 11.55
CA LYS A 80 28.55 17.80 12.02
C LYS A 80 30.00 17.31 12.04
N LEU A 81 30.86 18.04 11.39
CA LEU A 81 32.30 17.84 11.49
C LEU A 81 32.78 18.37 12.85
N PHE A 82 33.44 17.52 13.63
CA PHE A 82 34.05 17.94 14.89
C PHE A 82 35.47 18.42 14.64
N GLU A 83 35.73 19.67 14.99
CA GLU A 83 37.03 20.29 14.80
C GLU A 83 38.03 19.90 15.87
N GLU A 84 37.53 19.60 17.10
CA GLU A 84 38.36 19.22 18.24
C GLU A 84 37.87 17.90 18.84
N ALA A 85 38.62 16.83 18.61
CA ALA A 85 38.33 15.52 19.19
C ALA A 85 38.37 15.52 20.74
N SER A 86 39.13 16.46 21.34
CA SER A 86 39.26 16.60 22.80
C SER A 86 37.96 16.87 23.52
N ASN A 87 37.00 17.53 22.85
CA ASN A 87 35.71 17.89 23.42
C ASN A 87 34.68 16.74 23.40
N VAL A 88 34.94 15.69 22.62
CA VAL A 88 34.05 14.54 22.49
C VAL A 88 34.52 13.43 23.42
N ILE A 89 33.64 12.94 24.29
CA ILE A 89 33.89 11.82 25.17
C ILE A 89 33.48 10.50 24.49
N SER A 90 32.32 10.48 23.88
CA SER A 90 31.83 9.33 23.13
C SER A 90 30.80 9.77 22.11
N PHE A 91 30.57 8.96 21.12
CA PHE A 91 29.41 9.13 20.23
C PHE A 91 28.77 7.78 19.88
N ALA A 92 27.51 7.83 19.57
CA ALA A 92 26.75 6.67 19.14
C ALA A 92 25.95 7.00 17.87
N ILE A 93 26.09 6.17 16.86
CA ILE A 93 25.26 6.17 15.68
C ILE A 93 24.30 4.99 15.82
N PRO A 94 23.00 5.22 16.02
CA PRO A 94 22.05 4.14 16.19
C PRO A 94 21.94 3.29 14.92
N ALA A 95 21.71 1.99 15.10
CA ALA A 95 21.26 1.14 14.01
C ALA A 95 19.86 1.57 13.61
N ILE A 96 19.60 1.60 12.33
CA ILE A 96 18.24 1.65 11.83
C ILE A 96 17.66 0.27 12.11
N ASN A 97 16.80 0.17 13.12
CA ASN A 97 16.03 -1.04 13.36
C ASN A 97 14.98 -1.14 12.25
N ILE A 98 15.36 -1.77 11.14
CA ILE A 98 14.46 -2.00 10.04
C ILE A 98 13.66 -3.25 10.38
N GLU A 99 12.45 -3.04 10.86
CA GLU A 99 11.49 -4.11 10.99
C GLU A 99 11.23 -4.68 9.59
N LYS A 100 11.49 -5.97 9.45
CA LYS A 100 11.18 -6.71 8.24
C LYS A 100 9.85 -7.41 8.44
N PHE A 101 9.03 -7.34 7.41
CA PHE A 101 7.71 -7.97 7.40
C PHE A 101 7.47 -8.67 6.07
N ASN A 102 6.44 -9.48 6.03
CA ASN A 102 6.08 -10.25 4.86
C ASN A 102 5.02 -9.53 4.03
N VAL A 103 5.22 -9.54 2.73
CA VAL A 103 4.23 -9.11 1.72
C VAL A 103 4.05 -10.23 0.71
N GLU A 104 2.86 -10.34 0.14
CA GLU A 104 2.55 -11.39 -0.81
C GLU A 104 2.22 -10.81 -2.18
N ILE A 105 2.83 -11.38 -3.23
CA ILE A 105 2.51 -11.05 -4.62
C ILE A 105 2.18 -12.32 -5.41
N ARG A 106 1.05 -12.29 -6.13
CA ARG A 106 0.52 -13.40 -6.91
C ARG A 106 0.14 -12.99 -8.33
N GLY A 107 -0.13 -14.00 -9.16
CA GLY A 107 -0.64 -13.82 -10.52
C GLY A 107 0.46 -13.64 -11.57
N GLN A 108 0.30 -12.64 -12.44
CA GLN A 108 1.14 -12.46 -13.63
C GLN A 108 2.43 -11.68 -13.33
N VAL A 109 3.20 -12.19 -12.39
CA VAL A 109 4.59 -11.77 -12.11
C VAL A 109 5.53 -12.94 -12.42
N ASN A 110 6.81 -12.64 -12.66
CA ASN A 110 7.77 -13.69 -13.02
C ASN A 110 8.03 -14.66 -11.86
N SER A 111 8.10 -14.17 -10.64
CA SER A 111 8.32 -14.96 -9.43
C SER A 111 7.25 -14.63 -8.39
N PRO A 112 6.04 -15.24 -8.45
CA PRO A 112 5.02 -15.05 -7.44
C PRO A 112 5.44 -15.71 -6.11
N GLY A 113 5.13 -15.09 -4.98
CA GLY A 113 5.50 -15.60 -3.65
C GLY A 113 5.32 -14.61 -2.53
N ILE A 114 5.81 -14.99 -1.36
CA ILE A 114 5.91 -14.14 -0.18
C ILE A 114 7.33 -13.60 -0.11
N TYR A 115 7.45 -12.30 0.06
CA TYR A 115 8.70 -11.57 0.11
C TYR A 115 8.87 -10.90 1.45
N GLN A 116 10.07 -10.99 2.01
CA GLN A 116 10.43 -10.26 3.20
C GLN A 116 11.04 -8.91 2.80
N VAL A 117 10.36 -7.85 3.14
CA VAL A 117 10.72 -6.45 2.83
C VAL A 117 10.82 -5.62 4.09
N ASP A 118 11.28 -4.41 3.98
CA ASP A 118 11.32 -3.46 5.08
C ASP A 118 10.36 -2.27 4.87
N SER A 119 10.16 -1.47 5.91
CA SER A 119 9.23 -0.33 5.90
C SER A 119 9.62 0.79 4.92
N SER A 120 10.80 0.76 4.33
CA SER A 120 11.23 1.69 3.29
C SER A 120 10.96 1.18 1.88
N SER A 121 10.56 -0.10 1.75
CA SER A 121 10.33 -0.74 0.47
C SER A 121 9.03 -0.27 -0.17
N THR A 122 9.07 -0.01 -1.46
CA THR A 122 7.92 0.41 -2.26
C THR A 122 7.33 -0.74 -3.06
N LEU A 123 6.10 -0.54 -3.56
CA LEU A 123 5.46 -1.51 -4.46
C LEU A 123 6.27 -1.70 -5.75
N ALA A 124 6.89 -0.64 -6.28
CA ALA A 124 7.75 -0.74 -7.47
C ALA A 124 8.98 -1.62 -7.20
N GLU A 125 9.58 -1.52 -6.02
CA GLU A 125 10.69 -2.39 -5.62
C GLU A 125 10.25 -3.84 -5.46
N LEU A 126 9.05 -4.09 -4.91
CA LEU A 126 8.48 -5.43 -4.85
C LEU A 126 8.36 -6.06 -6.25
N TYR A 127 7.92 -5.31 -7.26
CA TYR A 127 7.90 -5.81 -8.64
C TYR A 127 9.29 -6.17 -9.14
N LEU A 128 10.30 -5.35 -8.85
CA LEU A 128 11.69 -5.63 -9.25
C LEU A 128 12.20 -6.92 -8.60
N ILE A 129 11.97 -7.10 -7.29
CA ILE A 129 12.37 -8.29 -6.54
C ILE A 129 11.63 -9.53 -7.06
N ALA A 130 10.35 -9.40 -7.43
CA ALA A 130 9.56 -10.46 -8.04
C ALA A 130 9.91 -10.74 -9.52
N GLY A 131 10.96 -10.12 -10.05
CA GLY A 131 11.43 -10.31 -11.42
C GLY A 131 10.64 -9.57 -12.49
N GLY A 132 9.76 -8.65 -12.09
CA GLY A 132 8.91 -7.85 -12.98
C GLY A 132 7.58 -8.52 -13.35
N LEU A 133 6.73 -7.76 -14.02
CA LEU A 133 5.44 -8.21 -14.50
C LEU A 133 5.59 -9.00 -15.81
N LYS A 134 4.78 -10.05 -16.00
CA LYS A 134 4.71 -10.78 -17.27
C LYS A 134 4.07 -9.95 -18.38
N ALA A 135 4.35 -10.28 -19.63
CA ALA A 135 3.74 -9.59 -20.78
C ALA A 135 2.20 -9.72 -20.82
N THR A 136 1.65 -10.78 -20.21
CA THR A 136 0.21 -11.03 -20.08
C THR A 136 -0.43 -10.31 -18.90
N ALA A 137 0.35 -9.59 -18.11
CA ALA A 137 -0.15 -8.89 -16.93
C ALA A 137 -1.08 -7.72 -17.31
N PHE A 138 -2.24 -7.69 -16.69
CA PHE A 138 -3.17 -6.58 -16.80
C PHE A 138 -2.88 -5.50 -15.76
N LYS A 139 -1.99 -4.58 -16.10
CA LYS A 139 -1.49 -3.54 -15.18
C LYS A 139 -2.58 -2.65 -14.61
N LYS A 140 -3.63 -2.32 -15.40
CA LYS A 140 -4.77 -1.51 -14.96
C LYS A 140 -5.66 -2.23 -13.93
N GLY A 141 -5.64 -3.56 -13.90
CA GLY A 141 -6.47 -4.38 -13.03
C GLY A 141 -5.75 -4.94 -11.82
N ILE A 142 -4.55 -4.46 -11.52
CA ILE A 142 -3.81 -4.93 -10.34
C ILE A 142 -4.65 -4.67 -9.10
N PHE A 143 -4.84 -5.73 -8.32
CA PHE A 143 -5.53 -5.68 -7.05
C PHE A 143 -4.49 -5.51 -5.93
N PHE A 144 -4.66 -4.48 -5.13
CA PHE A 144 -3.84 -4.23 -3.95
C PHE A 144 -4.74 -4.19 -2.71
N SER A 145 -4.38 -4.95 -1.71
CA SER A 145 -5.13 -5.05 -0.46
C SER A 145 -4.19 -4.90 0.74
N ARG A 146 -4.71 -4.27 1.80
CA ARG A 146 -3.97 -3.93 3.01
C ARG A 146 -4.81 -4.18 4.25
N ASP A 147 -4.23 -4.80 5.28
CA ASP A 147 -4.94 -5.15 6.50
C ASP A 147 -5.43 -3.91 7.27
N SER A 148 -4.69 -2.81 7.27
CA SER A 148 -5.13 -1.56 7.92
C SER A 148 -6.37 -0.96 7.25
N ILE A 149 -6.54 -1.14 5.95
CA ILE A 149 -7.75 -0.73 5.21
C ILE A 149 -8.88 -1.72 5.47
N LYS A 150 -8.60 -3.02 5.46
CA LYS A 150 -9.57 -4.08 5.76
C LYS A 150 -10.21 -3.88 7.13
N GLU A 151 -9.41 -3.51 8.13
CA GLU A 151 -9.92 -3.20 9.47
C GLU A 151 -10.84 -1.97 9.47
N ARG A 152 -10.47 -0.90 8.75
CA ARG A 152 -11.32 0.28 8.60
C ARG A 152 -12.67 -0.05 7.93
N GLU A 153 -12.64 -0.88 6.88
CA GLU A 153 -13.85 -1.36 6.20
C GLU A 153 -14.71 -2.19 7.14
N ARG A 154 -14.10 -3.06 7.95
CA ARG A 154 -14.81 -3.86 8.95
C ARG A 154 -15.51 -2.99 9.99
N ILE A 155 -14.84 -1.96 10.49
CA ILE A 155 -15.44 -0.99 11.44
C ILE A 155 -16.62 -0.26 10.78
N ALA A 156 -16.44 0.21 9.53
CA ALA A 156 -17.49 0.90 8.79
C ALA A 156 -18.70 -0.02 8.54
N LEU A 157 -18.47 -1.28 8.17
CA LEU A 157 -19.52 -2.28 7.96
C LEU A 157 -20.29 -2.55 9.26
N ASN A 158 -19.59 -2.72 10.37
CA ASN A 158 -20.24 -2.93 11.68
C ASN A 158 -21.07 -1.71 12.10
N SER A 159 -20.58 -0.50 11.86
CA SER A 159 -21.34 0.72 12.12
C SER A 159 -22.62 0.80 11.26
N ALA A 160 -22.52 0.43 9.99
CA ALA A 160 -23.66 0.36 9.09
C ALA A 160 -24.69 -0.70 9.54
N LYS A 161 -24.23 -1.87 9.99
CA LYS A 161 -25.11 -2.89 10.58
C LYS A 161 -25.87 -2.35 11.79
N SER A 162 -25.20 -1.62 12.69
CA SER A 162 -25.84 -1.02 13.85
C SER A 162 -26.96 -0.04 13.46
N ILE A 163 -26.72 0.80 12.46
CA ILE A 163 -27.73 1.74 11.93
C ILE A 163 -28.93 0.98 11.33
N LEU A 164 -28.67 -0.13 10.61
CA LEU A 164 -29.74 -0.98 10.08
C LEU A 164 -30.61 -1.58 11.20
N TYR A 165 -29.99 -2.12 12.23
CA TYR A 165 -30.71 -2.66 13.39
C TYR A 165 -31.56 -1.60 14.10
N GLU A 166 -31.04 -0.39 14.30
CA GLU A 166 -31.80 0.74 14.86
C GLU A 166 -32.99 1.13 13.97
N SER A 167 -32.76 1.12 12.64
CA SER A 167 -33.84 1.40 11.67
C SER A 167 -34.93 0.35 11.69
N MET A 168 -34.58 -0.94 11.79
CA MET A 168 -35.55 -2.03 11.97
C MET A 168 -36.35 -1.86 13.26
N PHE A 169 -35.67 -1.57 14.36
CA PHE A 169 -36.34 -1.38 15.65
C PHE A 169 -37.30 -0.19 15.60
N SER A 170 -36.94 0.88 14.94
CA SER A 170 -37.79 2.07 14.77
C SER A 170 -38.98 1.79 13.84
N ALA A 171 -38.77 1.04 12.76
CA ALA A 171 -39.82 0.67 11.81
C ALA A 171 -40.86 -0.31 12.42
N SER A 172 -40.43 -1.24 13.28
CA SER A 172 -41.29 -2.19 13.96
C SER A 172 -42.29 -1.53 14.91
N ASN A 173 -41.99 -0.33 15.40
CA ASN A 173 -42.87 0.47 16.25
C ASN A 173 -43.93 1.28 15.47
N LEU A 174 -43.77 1.35 14.12
CA LEU A 174 -44.72 2.03 13.23
C LEU A 174 -45.54 0.97 12.47
N ALA A 175 -46.65 0.56 12.98
CA ALA A 175 -47.49 -0.59 12.60
C ALA A 175 -48.07 -0.60 11.16
N SER A 176 -47.37 -0.11 10.12
CA SER A 176 -47.94 -0.02 8.78
C SER A 176 -46.99 -0.26 7.59
N GLN A 177 -45.81 -0.90 7.78
CA GLN A 177 -44.87 -1.10 6.69
C GLN A 177 -44.20 -2.49 6.68
N ASP A 178 -44.94 -3.53 6.37
CA ASP A 178 -44.41 -4.90 6.22
C ASP A 178 -43.31 -5.02 5.15
N GLN A 179 -43.39 -4.24 4.05
CA GLN A 179 -42.39 -4.26 2.98
C GLN A 179 -41.05 -3.68 3.37
N SER A 180 -41.01 -2.69 4.24
CA SER A 180 -39.78 -2.06 4.68
C SER A 180 -38.91 -2.97 5.56
N ILE A 181 -39.55 -3.87 6.31
CA ILE A 181 -38.87 -4.81 7.22
C ILE A 181 -38.19 -5.93 6.43
N GLU A 182 -38.83 -6.46 5.38
CA GLU A 182 -38.24 -7.49 4.51
C GLU A 182 -37.02 -6.97 3.72
N ASP A 183 -37.06 -5.73 3.26
CA ASP A 183 -35.97 -5.11 2.55
C ASP A 183 -34.74 -4.87 3.47
N ILE A 184 -34.98 -4.44 4.71
CA ILE A 184 -33.94 -4.26 5.73
C ILE A 184 -33.33 -5.61 6.16
N ASP A 185 -34.14 -6.65 6.35
CA ASP A 185 -33.66 -8.00 6.66
C ASP A 185 -32.78 -8.56 5.54
N GLY A 186 -33.15 -8.32 4.27
CA GLY A 186 -32.34 -8.65 3.11
C GLY A 186 -30.96 -7.97 3.10
N LEU A 187 -30.92 -6.69 3.47
CA LEU A 187 -29.67 -5.94 3.57
C LEU A 187 -28.79 -6.42 4.74
N LEU A 188 -29.41 -6.77 5.88
CA LEU A 188 -28.69 -7.34 7.02
C LEU A 188 -28.05 -8.67 6.64
N LYS A 189 -28.81 -9.59 6.02
CA LYS A 189 -28.28 -10.88 5.53
C LYS A 189 -27.11 -10.67 4.54
N LEU A 190 -27.26 -9.73 3.59
CA LEU A 190 -26.18 -9.39 2.68
C LEU A 190 -24.95 -8.88 3.44
N SER A 191 -25.13 -8.02 4.44
CA SER A 191 -24.03 -7.49 5.24
C SER A 191 -23.33 -8.54 6.10
N GLU A 192 -24.02 -9.60 6.52
CA GLU A 192 -23.47 -10.73 7.27
C GLU A 192 -22.56 -11.62 6.40
N THR A 193 -22.90 -11.75 5.12
CA THR A 193 -22.15 -12.56 4.15
C THR A 193 -21.06 -11.77 3.42
N THR A 194 -21.00 -10.47 3.64
CA THR A 194 -20.02 -9.61 2.97
C THR A 194 -18.67 -9.70 3.67
N GLU A 195 -17.66 -10.11 2.91
CA GLU A 195 -16.26 -10.05 3.32
C GLU A 195 -15.66 -8.71 2.92
N VAL A 196 -14.92 -8.10 3.83
CA VAL A 196 -14.15 -6.88 3.56
C VAL A 196 -12.82 -7.28 2.93
N SER A 197 -12.49 -6.64 1.81
CA SER A 197 -11.31 -6.99 1.02
C SER A 197 -10.06 -6.21 1.42
N GLY A 198 -10.23 -5.04 2.04
CA GLY A 198 -9.13 -4.10 2.28
C GLY A 198 -8.53 -3.53 1.01
N ARG A 199 -9.29 -3.56 -0.11
CA ARG A 199 -8.81 -3.10 -1.42
C ARG A 199 -8.57 -1.61 -1.45
N ILE A 200 -7.43 -1.23 -1.99
CA ILE A 200 -7.12 0.15 -2.37
C ILE A 200 -7.36 0.29 -3.88
N SER A 201 -8.15 1.29 -4.27
CA SER A 201 -8.40 1.59 -5.69
C SER A 201 -7.31 2.51 -6.23
N GLY A 202 -6.81 2.22 -7.43
CA GLY A 202 -5.79 3.03 -8.07
C GLY A 202 -5.04 2.30 -9.19
N ASN A 203 -4.15 3.01 -9.84
CA ASN A 203 -3.27 2.44 -10.86
C ASN A 203 -1.96 1.96 -10.20
N PHE A 204 -1.84 0.67 -9.99
CA PHE A 204 -0.68 0.01 -9.37
C PHE A 204 0.29 -0.61 -10.39
N GLY A 205 0.20 -0.24 -11.67
CA GLY A 205 1.15 -0.73 -12.67
C GLY A 205 2.60 -0.42 -12.31
N ASP A 206 3.53 -1.24 -12.76
CA ASP A 206 4.98 -1.14 -12.47
C ASP A 206 5.62 0.22 -12.85
N ASN A 207 5.03 0.92 -13.83
CA ASN A 207 5.46 2.25 -14.26
C ASN A 207 4.57 3.39 -13.71
N SER A 208 3.71 3.10 -12.74
CA SER A 208 2.84 4.13 -12.16
C SER A 208 3.58 4.93 -11.08
N GLU A 209 3.27 6.21 -10.96
CA GLU A 209 3.75 7.06 -9.88
C GLU A 209 3.34 6.51 -8.52
N LEU A 210 2.11 6.00 -8.44
CA LEU A 210 1.58 5.41 -7.21
C LEU A 210 2.41 4.21 -6.74
N ALA A 211 2.83 3.31 -7.65
CA ALA A 211 3.67 2.17 -7.27
C ALA A 211 5.04 2.61 -6.71
N SER A 212 5.58 3.72 -7.22
CA SER A 212 6.87 4.25 -6.75
C SER A 212 6.77 4.97 -5.40
N MET A 213 5.59 5.47 -5.04
CA MET A 213 5.36 6.23 -3.81
C MET A 213 4.70 5.41 -2.70
N LEU A 214 4.12 4.26 -3.03
CA LEU A 214 3.41 3.41 -2.09
C LEU A 214 4.40 2.55 -1.30
N TYR A 215 4.65 2.93 -0.06
CA TYR A 215 5.39 2.11 0.89
C TYR A 215 4.55 0.91 1.32
N LEU A 216 5.21 -0.23 1.43
CA LEU A 216 4.58 -1.48 1.82
C LEU A 216 4.38 -1.56 3.34
N GLU A 217 3.33 -2.27 3.75
CA GLU A 217 3.02 -2.61 5.14
C GLU A 217 2.96 -4.14 5.29
N GLU A 218 3.04 -4.59 6.53
CA GLU A 218 2.92 -6.01 6.86
C GLU A 218 1.61 -6.60 6.32
N ASN A 219 1.72 -7.80 5.71
CA ASN A 219 0.62 -8.53 5.08
C ASN A 219 -0.03 -7.83 3.87
N ASP A 220 0.62 -6.84 3.28
CA ASP A 220 0.15 -6.32 1.99
C ASP A 220 0.06 -7.45 0.97
N TYR A 221 -1.05 -7.47 0.24
CA TYR A 221 -1.34 -8.46 -0.77
C TYR A 221 -1.52 -7.81 -2.14
N VAL A 222 -0.76 -8.29 -3.11
CA VAL A 222 -0.79 -7.81 -4.50
C VAL A 222 -1.18 -8.96 -5.43
N PHE A 223 -2.26 -8.81 -6.18
CA PHE A 223 -2.63 -9.75 -7.21
C PHE A 223 -2.58 -9.08 -8.59
N VAL A 224 -1.79 -9.65 -9.48
CA VAL A 224 -1.64 -9.18 -10.85
C VAL A 224 -2.45 -10.08 -11.78
N PRO A 225 -3.62 -9.66 -12.28
CA PRO A 225 -4.46 -10.49 -13.13
C PRO A 225 -3.93 -10.63 -14.55
N ASN A 226 -4.46 -11.62 -15.26
CA ASN A 226 -4.35 -11.69 -16.72
C ASN A 226 -5.16 -10.57 -17.39
N GLN A 227 -4.78 -10.22 -18.62
CA GLN A 227 -5.57 -9.32 -19.45
C GLN A 227 -6.98 -9.89 -19.63
N PRO A 228 -8.04 -9.22 -19.15
CA PRO A 228 -9.41 -9.67 -19.36
C PRO A 228 -9.84 -9.41 -20.81
N THR A 229 -10.84 -10.18 -21.25
CA THR A 229 -11.48 -10.01 -22.58
C THR A 229 -12.96 -9.70 -22.46
N THR A 230 -13.50 -9.60 -21.26
CA THR A 230 -14.93 -9.50 -20.98
C THR A 230 -15.30 -8.20 -20.29
N VAL A 231 -16.56 -7.83 -20.44
CA VAL A 231 -17.28 -6.85 -19.62
C VAL A 231 -18.37 -7.61 -18.86
N THR A 232 -18.56 -7.28 -17.59
CA THR A 232 -19.57 -7.88 -16.74
C THR A 232 -20.74 -6.93 -16.54
N VAL A 233 -21.96 -7.45 -16.54
CA VAL A 233 -23.19 -6.73 -16.18
C VAL A 233 -23.78 -7.42 -14.97
N TYR A 234 -23.97 -6.67 -13.89
CA TYR A 234 -24.39 -7.21 -12.60
C TYR A 234 -25.44 -6.32 -11.92
N GLY A 235 -26.22 -6.92 -11.01
CA GLY A 235 -27.26 -6.25 -10.24
C GLY A 235 -28.66 -6.49 -10.79
N GLU A 236 -29.50 -5.47 -10.79
CA GLU A 236 -30.93 -5.55 -11.16
C GLU A 236 -31.14 -5.62 -12.69
N VAL A 237 -30.61 -6.69 -13.28
CA VAL A 237 -30.85 -7.11 -14.67
C VAL A 237 -31.51 -8.50 -14.69
N LEU A 238 -32.17 -8.85 -15.79
CA LEU A 238 -32.88 -10.14 -15.89
C LEU A 238 -31.91 -11.32 -15.84
N ASN A 239 -30.70 -11.18 -16.42
CA ASN A 239 -29.70 -12.23 -16.46
C ASN A 239 -28.31 -11.60 -16.29
N PRO A 240 -27.73 -11.53 -15.07
CA PRO A 240 -26.35 -11.08 -14.86
C PRO A 240 -25.40 -11.93 -15.70
N ILE A 241 -24.54 -11.29 -16.49
CA ILE A 241 -23.63 -11.97 -17.42
C ILE A 241 -22.24 -11.32 -17.46
N SER A 242 -21.24 -12.15 -17.81
CA SER A 242 -19.98 -11.68 -18.36
C SER A 242 -19.91 -12.04 -19.84
N THR A 243 -19.67 -11.08 -20.69
CA THR A 243 -19.65 -11.27 -22.14
C THR A 243 -18.39 -10.65 -22.74
N ASN A 244 -17.97 -11.13 -23.90
CA ASN A 244 -16.79 -10.61 -24.58
C ASN A 244 -16.95 -9.11 -24.85
N PHE A 245 -15.86 -8.37 -24.59
CA PHE A 245 -15.81 -6.96 -24.93
C PHE A 245 -15.89 -6.76 -26.45
N GLN A 246 -16.71 -5.82 -26.87
CA GLN A 246 -16.85 -5.38 -28.26
C GLN A 246 -16.80 -3.86 -28.28
N TYR A 247 -15.91 -3.32 -29.10
CA TYR A 247 -15.63 -1.88 -29.14
C TYR A 247 -16.83 -1.04 -29.57
N GLU A 248 -17.72 -1.62 -30.41
CA GLU A 248 -18.87 -0.95 -30.96
C GLU A 248 -20.08 -0.89 -30.03
N LEU A 249 -20.06 -1.69 -28.92
CA LEU A 249 -21.19 -1.77 -28.00
C LEU A 249 -21.10 -0.69 -26.93
N SER A 250 -22.22 0.03 -26.79
CA SER A 250 -22.40 0.94 -25.64
C SER A 250 -22.79 0.20 -24.38
N PHE A 251 -22.70 0.88 -23.22
CA PHE A 251 -23.17 0.30 -21.95
C PHE A 251 -24.64 -0.13 -22.01
N SER A 252 -25.50 0.60 -22.76
CA SER A 252 -26.93 0.24 -22.91
C SER A 252 -27.11 -1.05 -23.70
N ASP A 253 -26.21 -1.34 -24.64
CA ASP A 253 -26.26 -2.58 -25.41
C ASP A 253 -25.84 -3.77 -24.56
N TYR A 254 -24.83 -3.62 -23.71
CA TYR A 254 -24.48 -4.64 -22.72
C TYR A 254 -25.63 -4.93 -21.76
N ILE A 255 -26.37 -3.92 -21.28
CA ILE A 255 -27.54 -4.11 -20.44
C ILE A 255 -28.64 -4.86 -21.20
N LYS A 256 -28.87 -4.60 -22.51
CA LYS A 256 -29.80 -5.36 -23.33
C LYS A 256 -29.36 -6.82 -23.48
N LEU A 257 -28.05 -7.10 -23.64
CA LEU A 257 -27.52 -8.47 -23.68
C LEU A 257 -27.81 -9.22 -22.37
N ALA A 258 -27.81 -8.52 -21.25
CA ALA A 258 -28.22 -9.05 -19.94
C ALA A 258 -29.76 -9.19 -19.78
N GLY A 259 -30.53 -9.04 -20.87
CA GLY A 259 -31.99 -9.13 -20.86
C GLY A 259 -32.70 -7.83 -20.47
N GLY A 260 -31.96 -6.75 -20.18
CA GLY A 260 -32.52 -5.48 -19.72
C GLY A 260 -32.70 -5.41 -18.21
N TYR A 261 -33.29 -4.32 -17.77
CA TYR A 261 -33.51 -4.01 -16.36
C TYR A 261 -34.65 -4.85 -15.74
N THR A 262 -34.51 -5.22 -14.47
CA THR A 262 -35.65 -5.70 -13.69
C THR A 262 -36.62 -4.56 -13.32
N LYS A 263 -37.78 -4.90 -12.78
CA LYS A 263 -38.74 -3.91 -12.25
C LYS A 263 -38.23 -3.13 -11.02
N ASN A 264 -37.22 -3.67 -10.35
CA ASN A 264 -36.62 -3.09 -9.15
C ASN A 264 -35.35 -2.29 -9.42
N ALA A 265 -34.95 -2.12 -10.69
CA ALA A 265 -33.72 -1.44 -11.05
C ALA A 265 -33.81 0.07 -10.90
N ASP A 266 -32.83 0.67 -10.21
CA ASP A 266 -32.61 2.12 -10.26
C ASP A 266 -31.81 2.48 -11.52
N LYS A 267 -32.55 2.82 -12.56
CA LYS A 267 -31.97 3.19 -13.88
C LYS A 267 -31.21 4.52 -13.85
N LYS A 268 -31.39 5.34 -12.82
CA LYS A 268 -30.74 6.65 -12.70
C LYS A 268 -29.36 6.54 -12.07
N SER A 269 -29.17 5.55 -11.21
CA SER A 269 -27.94 5.36 -10.43
C SER A 269 -27.04 4.25 -10.97
N VAL A 270 -27.18 3.92 -12.27
CA VAL A 270 -26.28 2.96 -12.95
C VAL A 270 -24.88 3.51 -12.99
N TYR A 271 -23.88 2.69 -12.68
CA TYR A 271 -22.48 3.08 -12.68
C TYR A 271 -21.57 1.96 -13.23
N VAL A 272 -20.36 2.36 -13.61
CA VAL A 272 -19.31 1.43 -14.04
C VAL A 272 -18.23 1.37 -12.99
N VAL A 273 -17.82 0.16 -12.63
CA VAL A 273 -16.62 -0.11 -11.86
C VAL A 273 -15.52 -0.50 -12.82
N LYS A 274 -14.46 0.27 -12.84
CA LYS A 274 -13.27 0.01 -13.64
C LYS A 274 -12.45 -1.11 -13.03
N ALA A 275 -11.61 -1.74 -13.83
CA ALA A 275 -10.76 -2.82 -13.37
C ALA A 275 -9.84 -2.42 -12.18
N ASN A 276 -9.45 -1.14 -12.07
CA ASN A 276 -8.66 -0.61 -10.95
C ASN A 276 -9.47 -0.35 -9.67
N GLY A 277 -10.80 -0.61 -9.69
CA GLY A 277 -11.70 -0.39 -8.56
C GLY A 277 -12.33 1.00 -8.50
N GLU A 278 -12.00 1.91 -9.39
CA GLU A 278 -12.66 3.22 -9.47
C GLU A 278 -14.08 3.08 -10.01
N SER A 279 -15.01 3.86 -9.46
CA SER A 279 -16.43 3.81 -9.83
C SER A 279 -16.86 5.14 -10.45
N PHE A 280 -17.60 5.06 -11.56
CA PHE A 280 -18.09 6.22 -12.31
C PHE A 280 -19.59 6.08 -12.60
N PRO A 281 -20.44 7.05 -12.20
CA PRO A 281 -21.86 7.03 -12.53
C PRO A 281 -22.06 7.27 -14.03
N LEU A 282 -22.95 6.49 -14.66
CA LEU A 282 -23.22 6.61 -16.11
C LEU A 282 -24.19 7.73 -16.48
N ASN A 283 -25.00 8.24 -15.54
CA ASN A 283 -26.09 9.17 -15.78
C ASN A 283 -25.89 10.56 -15.16
N SER A 284 -24.71 11.04 -14.93
CA SER A 284 -24.49 12.35 -14.31
C SER A 284 -24.24 13.46 -15.33
N GLY A 285 -25.32 14.10 -15.83
CA GLY A 285 -25.40 15.48 -16.33
C GLY A 285 -24.53 15.89 -17.54
N ALA A 286 -24.78 17.07 -18.08
CA ALA A 286 -24.23 17.63 -19.33
C ALA A 286 -22.72 17.96 -19.33
N PHE A 287 -21.99 17.76 -18.25
CA PHE A 287 -20.57 18.10 -18.13
C PHE A 287 -19.66 16.90 -17.83
N GLN A 288 -20.15 15.68 -18.02
CA GLN A 288 -19.36 14.49 -17.68
C GLN A 288 -18.50 14.06 -18.89
N LYS A 289 -17.23 13.72 -18.57
CA LYS A 289 -16.30 13.07 -19.47
C LYS A 289 -16.93 11.76 -19.99
N GLU A 290 -16.92 11.53 -21.27
CA GLU A 290 -17.38 10.26 -21.84
C GLU A 290 -16.65 9.09 -21.18
N ILE A 291 -17.43 8.20 -20.59
CA ILE A 291 -16.90 6.98 -19.97
C ILE A 291 -16.89 5.90 -21.04
N TYR A 292 -15.69 5.51 -21.45
CA TYR A 292 -15.50 4.38 -22.34
C TYR A 292 -15.36 3.09 -21.55
N LEU A 293 -16.10 2.06 -21.99
CA LEU A 293 -15.92 0.72 -21.45
C LEU A 293 -14.62 0.12 -21.96
N GLU A 294 -13.96 -0.61 -21.07
CA GLU A 294 -12.75 -1.35 -21.36
C GLU A 294 -12.91 -2.82 -20.91
N PRO A 295 -12.12 -3.74 -21.45
CA PRO A 295 -12.09 -5.11 -20.92
C PRO A 295 -11.75 -5.11 -19.42
N GLY A 296 -12.54 -5.86 -18.64
CA GLY A 296 -12.43 -5.93 -17.18
C GLY A 296 -13.37 -4.99 -16.44
N ASP A 297 -14.09 -4.11 -17.13
CA ASP A 297 -15.07 -3.25 -16.49
C ASP A 297 -16.35 -4.01 -16.11
N THR A 298 -17.00 -3.53 -15.06
CA THR A 298 -18.28 -4.06 -14.59
C THR A 298 -19.33 -2.96 -14.57
N ILE A 299 -20.44 -3.18 -15.26
CA ILE A 299 -21.63 -2.31 -15.22
C ILE A 299 -22.49 -2.78 -14.06
N ILE A 300 -22.75 -1.91 -13.10
CA ILE A 300 -23.57 -2.20 -11.93
C ILE A 300 -24.90 -1.49 -12.02
N ILE A 301 -25.96 -2.23 -11.89
CA ILE A 301 -27.33 -1.74 -11.87
C ILE A 301 -27.86 -1.91 -10.44
N PRO A 302 -27.93 -0.85 -9.62
CA PRO A 302 -28.40 -0.95 -8.25
C PRO A 302 -29.94 -1.16 -8.20
N ARG A 303 -30.41 -1.62 -7.06
CA ARG A 303 -31.82 -1.71 -6.75
C ARG A 303 -32.38 -0.33 -6.42
N ASP A 304 -33.60 -0.04 -6.86
CA ASP A 304 -34.34 1.16 -6.48
C ASP A 304 -34.74 1.07 -4.99
N THR A 305 -34.12 1.95 -4.18
CA THR A 305 -34.31 2.05 -2.74
C THR A 305 -35.16 3.27 -2.32
N ASP A 306 -35.75 4.02 -3.28
CA ASP A 306 -36.57 5.20 -2.98
C ASP A 306 -37.77 4.85 -2.03
N ARG A 307 -38.08 3.57 -1.89
CA ARG A 307 -39.07 3.07 -0.97
C ARG A 307 -38.57 2.91 0.47
N ILE A 308 -37.26 2.88 0.66
CA ILE A 308 -36.57 2.81 1.97
C ILE A 308 -36.00 4.20 2.23
N GLY A 309 -36.71 5.04 3.00
CA GLY A 309 -36.35 6.45 3.22
C GLY A 309 -34.86 6.67 3.41
N ALA A 310 -34.31 7.57 2.60
CA ALA A 310 -32.95 8.13 2.54
C ALA A 310 -31.92 7.56 3.54
N LEU A 311 -31.38 6.39 3.25
CA LEU A 311 -30.33 5.81 4.09
C LEU A 311 -28.95 6.03 3.44
N PRO A 312 -27.92 6.39 4.21
CA PRO A 312 -26.54 6.48 3.73
C PRO A 312 -25.94 5.14 3.29
N LEU A 313 -26.78 4.10 3.23
CA LEU A 313 -26.46 2.71 2.93
C LEU A 313 -26.14 2.43 1.44
N ILE A 314 -26.58 3.30 0.52
CA ILE A 314 -26.35 3.10 -0.91
C ILE A 314 -24.84 3.10 -1.21
N SER A 315 -24.06 3.97 -0.55
CA SER A 315 -22.61 4.02 -0.77
C SER A 315 -21.89 2.78 -0.23
N ILE A 316 -22.38 2.21 0.86
CA ILE A 316 -21.80 1.02 1.50
C ILE A 316 -22.17 -0.23 0.70
N ALA A 317 -23.44 -0.38 0.30
CA ALA A 317 -23.90 -1.49 -0.54
C ALA A 317 -23.19 -1.48 -1.92
N THR A 318 -22.96 -0.31 -2.48
CA THR A 318 -22.25 -0.13 -3.75
C THR A 318 -20.80 -0.56 -3.64
N LYS A 319 -20.12 -0.18 -2.56
CA LYS A 319 -18.73 -0.57 -2.31
C LYS A 319 -18.62 -2.08 -2.07
N ILE A 320 -19.53 -2.65 -1.28
CA ILE A 320 -19.62 -4.08 -1.01
C ILE A 320 -19.80 -4.90 -2.28
N ILE A 321 -20.69 -4.47 -3.20
CA ILE A 321 -20.94 -5.18 -4.46
C ILE A 321 -19.73 -5.05 -5.42
N SER A 322 -19.06 -3.91 -5.45
CA SER A 322 -17.85 -3.75 -6.27
C SER A 322 -16.71 -4.64 -5.81
N ASP A 323 -16.53 -4.79 -4.51
CA ASP A 323 -15.48 -5.63 -3.94
C ASP A 323 -15.77 -7.12 -4.10
N LEU A 324 -17.05 -7.56 -4.00
CA LEU A 324 -17.49 -8.93 -4.25
C LEU A 324 -17.29 -9.39 -5.69
N THR A 325 -17.55 -8.55 -6.69
CA THR A 325 -17.37 -8.90 -8.11
C THR A 325 -15.90 -9.15 -8.45
N PHE A 326 -14.98 -8.42 -7.83
CA PHE A 326 -13.55 -8.62 -8.02
C PHE A 326 -13.00 -9.81 -7.24
N ALA A 327 -13.48 -10.04 -6.02
CA ALA A 327 -13.09 -11.21 -5.24
C ALA A 327 -13.52 -12.51 -5.94
N ALA A 328 -14.73 -12.55 -6.50
CA ALA A 328 -15.20 -13.69 -7.29
C ALA A 328 -14.41 -13.91 -8.58
N ALA A 329 -14.04 -12.84 -9.30
CA ALA A 329 -13.20 -12.93 -10.49
C ALA A 329 -11.76 -13.37 -10.15
N ALA A 330 -11.21 -12.89 -9.04
CA ALA A 330 -9.89 -13.30 -8.55
C ALA A 330 -9.90 -14.76 -8.07
N LEU A 331 -10.93 -15.20 -7.36
CA LEU A 331 -11.07 -16.59 -6.90
C LEU A 331 -11.26 -17.56 -8.06
N ASN A 332 -12.02 -17.21 -9.09
CA ASN A 332 -12.14 -18.02 -10.32
C ASN A 332 -10.82 -18.10 -11.11
N ALA A 333 -9.98 -17.07 -11.05
CA ALA A 333 -8.65 -17.08 -11.65
C ALA A 333 -7.64 -17.91 -10.85
N LEU A 334 -7.90 -18.16 -9.56
CA LEU A 334 -7.05 -19.01 -8.70
C LEU A 334 -7.47 -20.50 -8.75
N SER A 335 -8.68 -20.81 -9.21
CA SER A 335 -9.20 -22.19 -9.31
C SER A 335 -8.92 -22.88 -10.63
N ASN A 336 -8.27 -22.21 -11.58
CA ASN A 336 -7.75 -22.72 -12.84
C ASN A 336 -6.23 -22.50 -12.91
#